data_180109b59ba1804f8cd0e60d134a5d08
#
_entry.id   180109b59ba1804f8cd0e60d134a5d08
#
_cell.length_a   1.000
_cell.length_b   1.000
_cell.length_c   1.000
_cell.angle_alpha   90.00
_cell.angle_beta   90.00
_cell.angle_gamma   90.00
#
_symmetry.space_group_name_H-M   'P 1'
#
loop_
_entity.id
_entity.type
_entity.pdbx_description
1 polymer ?
#
loop_
_entity_poly.entity_id
_entity_poly.type
_entity_poly.pdbx_seq_one_letter_code
_entity_poly.pdbx_strand_id
1 'polypeptide(L)'
;MTIMMISVSGYNYTGSSAVIDFLKEYEETSIVKPEIAFVYLPDGIVDLDYHINYSASYFNGDAAIERYWNLCKKSSIPNEYRKEFLNISKAYLTSLEEEKWKGSSSFEGTRKEGVSYGVWYLKKLIKNIIWHFFHKAISINERTMYLAYRNENFYTITRQYLDKLIKIFSNGNKLPVFNQFISAFQPELC
;
A
#
# COMPACT_ATOMS: atom_id res chain seq x y z
N MET A 1 -21.18 11.73 -6.78
CA MET A 1 -21.87 10.50 -7.23
C MET A 1 -21.52 9.42 -6.23
N THR A 2 -22.49 8.91 -5.48
CA THR A 2 -22.27 7.87 -4.47
C THR A 2 -22.09 6.54 -5.20
N ILE A 3 -20.95 5.88 -5.03
CA ILE A 3 -20.72 4.56 -5.60
C ILE A 3 -21.38 3.55 -4.67
N MET A 4 -22.39 2.85 -5.18
CA MET A 4 -23.02 1.74 -4.46
C MET A 4 -22.16 0.48 -4.65
N MET A 5 -21.95 -0.25 -3.57
CA MET A 5 -21.24 -1.53 -3.56
C MET A 5 -21.74 -2.40 -2.41
N ILE A 6 -21.51 -3.70 -2.49
CA ILE A 6 -21.71 -4.65 -1.40
C ILE A 6 -20.34 -5.08 -0.89
N SER A 7 -20.09 -4.96 0.41
CA SER A 7 -18.93 -5.55 1.07
C SER A 7 -19.38 -6.66 1.99
N VAL A 8 -18.92 -7.87 1.75
CA VAL A 8 -19.17 -9.03 2.61
C VAL A 8 -17.95 -9.21 3.50
N SER A 9 -18.14 -9.08 4.79
CA SER A 9 -17.07 -9.23 5.78
C SER A 9 -17.40 -10.32 6.78
N GLY A 10 -16.39 -11.08 7.18
CA GLY A 10 -16.54 -12.10 8.21
C GLY A 10 -15.17 -12.52 8.73
N TYR A 11 -15.16 -13.07 9.94
CA TYR A 11 -13.96 -13.75 10.44
C TYR A 11 -13.74 -15.05 9.66
N ASN A 12 -12.50 -15.56 9.66
CA ASN A 12 -12.17 -16.83 9.04
C ASN A 12 -13.16 -17.92 9.48
N TYR A 13 -13.66 -18.69 8.52
CA TYR A 13 -14.63 -19.79 8.71
C TYR A 13 -16.06 -19.38 9.12
N THR A 14 -16.46 -18.11 9.01
CA THR A 14 -17.83 -17.67 9.37
C THR A 14 -18.83 -17.69 8.21
N GLY A 15 -18.45 -18.23 7.05
CA GLY A 15 -19.37 -18.41 5.92
C GLY A 15 -19.48 -17.21 4.96
N SER A 16 -18.58 -16.22 5.03
CA SER A 16 -18.56 -15.11 4.08
C SER A 16 -18.47 -15.57 2.62
N SER A 17 -17.74 -16.66 2.35
CA SER A 17 -17.66 -17.26 1.01
C SER A 17 -19.00 -17.79 0.52
N ALA A 18 -19.83 -18.38 1.40
CA ALA A 18 -21.16 -18.85 1.04
C ALA A 18 -22.09 -17.68 0.66
N VAL A 19 -21.98 -16.54 1.36
CA VAL A 19 -22.72 -15.33 1.00
C VAL A 19 -22.27 -14.79 -0.35
N ILE A 20 -20.98 -14.80 -0.64
CA ILE A 20 -20.44 -14.43 -1.96
C ILE A 20 -20.96 -15.36 -3.05
N ASP A 21 -20.97 -16.68 -2.80
CA ASP A 21 -21.48 -17.66 -3.74
C ASP A 21 -22.98 -17.47 -4.00
N PHE A 22 -23.76 -17.16 -2.97
CA PHE A 22 -25.17 -16.81 -3.12
C PHE A 22 -25.36 -15.53 -3.96
N LEU A 23 -24.55 -14.49 -3.74
CA LEU A 23 -24.65 -13.24 -4.48
C LEU A 23 -24.26 -13.38 -5.96
N LYS A 24 -23.53 -14.43 -6.36
CA LYS A 24 -23.21 -14.71 -7.77
C LYS A 24 -24.44 -15.08 -8.59
N GLU A 25 -25.48 -15.60 -7.96
CA GLU A 25 -26.71 -16.01 -8.65
C GLU A 25 -27.56 -14.84 -9.13
N TYR A 26 -27.24 -13.61 -8.67
CA TYR A 26 -27.97 -12.41 -9.09
C TYR A 26 -27.32 -11.78 -10.32
N GLU A 27 -28.09 -11.61 -11.39
CA GLU A 27 -27.61 -11.01 -12.65
C GLU A 27 -27.13 -9.56 -12.50
N GLU A 28 -27.66 -8.84 -11.50
CA GLU A 28 -27.35 -7.43 -11.23
C GLU A 28 -26.05 -7.24 -10.46
N THR A 29 -25.45 -8.32 -9.95
CA THR A 29 -24.21 -8.27 -9.16
C THR A 29 -22.99 -8.69 -10.00
N SER A 30 -21.83 -8.17 -9.62
CA SER A 30 -20.55 -8.56 -10.18
C SER A 30 -19.57 -8.85 -9.04
N ILE A 31 -19.15 -10.11 -8.92
CA ILE A 31 -18.20 -10.50 -7.89
C ILE A 31 -16.81 -10.05 -8.28
N VAL A 32 -16.22 -9.23 -7.45
CA VAL A 32 -14.83 -8.80 -7.60
C VAL A 32 -13.90 -9.88 -7.04
N LYS A 33 -13.11 -10.47 -7.91
CA LYS A 33 -12.03 -11.39 -7.56
C LYS A 33 -10.69 -10.69 -7.75
N PRO A 34 -9.75 -10.83 -6.87
CA PRO A 34 -9.62 -11.63 -5.65
C PRO A 34 -10.13 -10.89 -4.39
N GLU A 35 -9.94 -11.51 -3.22
CA GLU A 35 -10.08 -10.82 -1.93
C GLU A 35 -9.17 -9.60 -1.88
N ILE A 36 -9.75 -8.41 -1.71
CA ILE A 36 -9.00 -7.16 -1.67
C ILE A 36 -8.78 -6.78 -0.21
N ALA A 37 -7.91 -7.55 0.45
CA ALA A 37 -7.66 -7.43 1.88
C ALA A 37 -6.59 -6.37 2.26
N PHE A 38 -6.03 -5.63 1.29
CA PHE A 38 -4.92 -4.71 1.54
C PHE A 38 -5.26 -3.49 2.42
N VAL A 39 -6.52 -3.31 2.79
CA VAL A 39 -6.91 -2.26 3.75
C VAL A 39 -6.43 -2.61 5.15
N TYR A 40 -6.65 -3.83 5.61
CA TYR A 40 -6.38 -4.27 6.99
C TYR A 40 -5.24 -5.29 7.13
N LEU A 41 -4.68 -5.77 6.03
CA LEU A 41 -3.48 -6.62 6.09
C LEU A 41 -2.30 -5.88 6.73
N PRO A 42 -1.36 -6.61 7.34
CA PRO A 42 -0.07 -6.04 7.68
C PRO A 42 0.52 -5.30 6.47
N ASP A 43 1.10 -4.14 6.69
CA ASP A 43 1.56 -3.22 5.66
C ASP A 43 0.43 -2.62 4.77
N GLY A 44 -0.85 -2.78 5.16
CA GLY A 44 -2.01 -2.23 4.48
C GLY A 44 -2.28 -0.77 4.83
N ILE A 45 -3.48 -0.27 4.45
CA ILE A 45 -3.86 1.14 4.64
C ILE A 45 -3.93 1.51 6.12
N VAL A 46 -4.42 0.61 6.99
CA VAL A 46 -4.51 0.86 8.44
C VAL A 46 -3.12 0.99 9.06
N ASP A 47 -2.18 0.13 8.65
CA ASP A 47 -0.78 0.23 9.08
C ASP A 47 -0.11 1.52 8.56
N LEU A 48 -0.41 1.89 7.31
CA LEU A 48 0.05 3.12 6.71
C LEU A 48 -0.44 4.36 7.48
N ASP A 49 -1.75 4.39 7.83
CA ASP A 49 -2.35 5.44 8.66
C ASP A 49 -1.64 5.57 10.01
N TYR A 50 -1.49 4.45 10.71
CA TYR A 50 -0.81 4.45 12.01
C TYR A 50 0.60 5.05 11.93
N HIS A 51 1.38 4.65 10.95
CA HIS A 51 2.75 5.12 10.82
C HIS A 51 2.89 6.56 10.32
N ILE A 52 1.96 7.06 9.54
CA ILE A 52 1.95 8.46 9.08
C ILE A 52 1.41 9.39 10.17
N ASN A 53 0.29 9.03 10.80
CA ASN A 53 -0.46 9.97 11.62
C ASN A 53 -0.20 9.83 13.13
N TYR A 54 0.13 8.63 13.61
CA TYR A 54 0.24 8.34 15.05
C TYR A 54 1.65 7.97 15.50
N SER A 55 2.56 7.68 14.58
CA SER A 55 3.94 7.35 14.94
C SER A 55 4.71 8.59 15.40
N ALA A 56 5.62 8.40 16.34
CA ALA A 56 6.50 9.46 16.84
C ALA A 56 7.61 9.88 15.87
N SER A 57 7.82 9.14 14.78
CA SER A 57 8.94 9.35 13.85
C SER A 57 8.49 9.40 12.40
N TYR A 58 8.85 10.46 11.71
CA TYR A 58 8.64 10.61 10.27
C TYR A 58 9.34 9.53 9.41
N PHE A 59 10.42 8.91 9.92
CA PHE A 59 11.04 7.76 9.26
C PHE A 59 10.12 6.55 9.16
N ASN A 60 9.15 6.43 10.06
CA ASN A 60 8.18 5.36 10.02
C ASN A 60 7.20 5.53 8.86
N GLY A 61 6.82 6.76 8.54
CA GLY A 61 6.00 7.08 7.36
C GLY A 61 6.69 6.67 6.05
N ASP A 62 7.97 7.02 5.88
CA ASP A 62 8.76 6.59 4.71
C ASP A 62 8.81 5.05 4.59
N ALA A 63 9.05 4.38 5.71
CA ALA A 63 9.05 2.91 5.74
C ALA A 63 7.69 2.30 5.39
N ALA A 64 6.61 2.88 5.91
CA ALA A 64 5.25 2.41 5.65
C ALA A 64 4.85 2.58 4.18
N ILE A 65 5.20 3.72 3.57
CA ILE A 65 5.00 3.96 2.13
C ILE A 65 5.70 2.87 1.29
N GLU A 66 6.95 2.55 1.62
CA GLU A 66 7.70 1.50 0.92
C GLU A 66 7.06 0.11 1.10
N ARG A 67 6.63 -0.24 2.32
CA ARG A 67 5.97 -1.52 2.61
C ARG A 67 4.63 -1.63 1.89
N TYR A 68 3.80 -0.60 1.95
CA TYR A 68 2.52 -0.58 1.25
C TYR A 68 2.72 -0.71 -0.28
N TRP A 69 3.68 0.01 -0.86
CA TRP A 69 4.01 -0.15 -2.28
C TRP A 69 4.45 -1.58 -2.64
N ASN A 70 5.23 -2.22 -1.76
CA ASN A 70 5.63 -3.61 -1.94
C ASN A 70 4.43 -4.58 -1.82
N LEU A 71 3.50 -4.32 -0.91
CA LEU A 71 2.24 -5.06 -0.80
C LEU A 71 1.44 -4.95 -2.11
N CYS A 72 1.26 -3.75 -2.66
CA CYS A 72 0.59 -3.53 -3.94
C CYS A 72 1.23 -4.32 -5.09
N LYS A 73 2.56 -4.30 -5.18
CA LYS A 73 3.30 -5.04 -6.21
C LYS A 73 3.18 -6.55 -6.11
N LYS A 74 3.06 -7.08 -4.89
CA LYS A 74 2.97 -8.52 -4.62
C LYS A 74 1.52 -9.02 -4.58
N SER A 75 0.54 -8.12 -4.58
CA SER A 75 -0.87 -8.48 -4.51
C SER A 75 -1.30 -9.33 -5.72
N SER A 76 -2.23 -10.27 -5.49
CA SER A 76 -2.76 -11.20 -6.51
C SER A 76 -3.85 -10.54 -7.38
N ILE A 77 -3.68 -9.28 -7.77
CA ILE A 77 -4.62 -8.58 -8.64
C ILE A 77 -4.56 -9.17 -10.05
N PRO A 78 -5.70 -9.47 -10.69
CA PRO A 78 -5.75 -9.98 -12.06
C PRO A 78 -5.01 -9.07 -13.04
N ASN A 79 -4.37 -9.67 -14.05
CA ASN A 79 -3.51 -8.96 -15.00
C ASN A 79 -4.25 -7.85 -15.75
N GLU A 80 -5.55 -8.01 -15.99
CA GLU A 80 -6.41 -7.02 -16.64
C GLU A 80 -6.48 -5.69 -15.87
N TYR A 81 -6.53 -5.74 -14.53
CA TYR A 81 -6.59 -4.55 -13.67
C TYR A 81 -5.24 -4.11 -13.14
N ARG A 82 -4.23 -4.98 -13.21
CA ARG A 82 -2.95 -4.80 -12.51
C ARG A 82 -2.24 -3.50 -12.85
N LYS A 83 -2.17 -3.13 -14.12
CA LYS A 83 -1.49 -1.90 -14.56
C LYS A 83 -2.17 -0.66 -14.00
N GLU A 84 -3.50 -0.61 -14.09
CA GLU A 84 -4.27 0.52 -13.60
C GLU A 84 -4.25 0.59 -12.08
N PHE A 85 -4.42 -0.54 -11.40
CA PHE A 85 -4.26 -0.66 -9.95
C PHE A 85 -2.93 -0.10 -9.46
N LEU A 86 -1.80 -0.50 -10.05
CA LEU A 86 -0.49 -0.01 -9.67
C LEU A 86 -0.31 1.49 -9.94
N ASN A 87 -0.87 2.00 -11.04
CA ASN A 87 -0.82 3.43 -11.35
C ASN A 87 -1.59 4.26 -10.32
N ILE A 88 -2.80 3.83 -9.97
CA ILE A 88 -3.64 4.52 -8.96
C ILE A 88 -3.02 4.41 -7.57
N SER A 89 -2.47 3.24 -7.20
CA SER A 89 -1.78 3.05 -5.92
C SER A 89 -0.53 3.92 -5.81
N LYS A 90 0.23 4.06 -6.89
CA LYS A 90 1.38 4.96 -6.92
C LYS A 90 0.98 6.43 -6.80
N ALA A 91 -0.08 6.83 -7.50
CA ALA A 91 -0.62 8.20 -7.41
C ALA A 91 -1.13 8.49 -5.99
N TYR A 92 -1.80 7.52 -5.36
CA TYR A 92 -2.23 7.61 -3.96
C TYR A 92 -1.05 7.87 -3.02
N LEU A 93 -0.01 7.05 -3.09
CA LEU A 93 1.17 7.25 -2.26
C LEU A 93 1.83 8.61 -2.50
N THR A 94 1.92 9.02 -3.78
CA THR A 94 2.46 10.35 -4.12
C THR A 94 1.62 11.49 -3.53
N SER A 95 0.30 11.32 -3.40
CA SER A 95 -0.56 12.34 -2.78
C SER A 95 -0.45 12.41 -1.25
N LEU A 96 0.10 11.37 -0.61
CA LEU A 96 0.40 11.36 0.82
C LEU A 96 1.77 11.98 1.15
N GLU A 97 2.63 12.12 0.15
CA GLU A 97 3.98 12.64 0.33
C GLU A 97 3.95 14.17 0.38
N GLU A 98 4.52 14.76 1.42
CA GLU A 98 4.69 16.22 1.54
C GLU A 98 5.96 16.67 0.81
N GLU A 99 7.07 15.96 1.04
CA GLU A 99 8.37 16.27 0.45
C GLU A 99 9.12 15.02 0.03
N LYS A 100 10.06 15.19 -0.90
CA LYS A 100 10.98 14.17 -1.37
C LYS A 100 12.40 14.67 -1.33
N TRP A 101 13.29 13.83 -0.83
CA TRP A 101 14.72 14.11 -0.94
C TRP A 101 15.51 12.84 -1.28
N LYS A 102 16.70 13.04 -1.81
CA LYS A 102 17.65 11.95 -2.00
C LYS A 102 18.52 11.82 -0.76
N GLY A 103 18.57 10.64 -0.21
CA GLY A 103 19.37 10.38 0.98
C GLY A 103 19.54 8.90 1.24
N SER A 104 20.35 8.58 2.24
CA SER A 104 20.50 7.22 2.74
C SER A 104 20.22 7.19 4.24
N SER A 105 19.40 6.25 4.67
CA SER A 105 19.21 5.98 6.08
C SER A 105 20.21 4.93 6.54
N SER A 106 20.84 5.15 7.72
CA SER A 106 21.69 4.13 8.36
C SER A 106 20.92 2.84 8.69
N PHE A 107 19.60 2.93 8.80
CA PHE A 107 18.71 1.80 9.09
C PHE A 107 18.30 1.00 7.86
N GLU A 108 18.69 1.38 6.66
CA GLU A 108 18.30 0.64 5.44
C GLU A 108 18.78 -0.81 5.42
N GLY A 109 19.93 -1.10 6.04
CA GLY A 109 20.44 -2.46 6.15
C GLY A 109 19.53 -3.37 6.96
N THR A 110 18.84 -2.85 7.98
CA THR A 110 17.95 -3.63 8.84
C THR A 110 16.64 -4.04 8.15
N ARG A 111 16.30 -3.40 7.02
CA ARG A 111 15.10 -3.68 6.23
C ARG A 111 15.33 -4.66 5.07
N LYS A 112 16.57 -5.09 4.87
CA LYS A 112 16.96 -5.94 3.73
C LYS A 112 17.34 -7.32 4.24
N GLU A 113 16.93 -8.34 3.52
CA GLU A 113 17.19 -9.72 3.85
C GLU A 113 17.86 -10.45 2.67
N GLY A 114 18.60 -11.52 2.98
CA GLY A 114 19.20 -12.40 2.00
C GLY A 114 20.12 -11.68 1.01
N VAL A 115 19.93 -11.93 -0.27
CA VAL A 115 20.77 -11.36 -1.37
C VAL A 115 20.72 -9.83 -1.38
N SER A 116 19.56 -9.25 -1.06
CA SER A 116 19.40 -7.78 -1.01
C SER A 116 20.26 -7.14 0.09
N TYR A 117 20.40 -7.82 1.23
CA TYR A 117 21.30 -7.39 2.30
C TYR A 117 22.76 -7.52 1.86
N GLY A 118 23.14 -8.64 1.23
CA GLY A 118 24.50 -8.85 0.72
C GLY A 118 24.95 -7.79 -0.29
N VAL A 119 24.10 -7.45 -1.25
CA VAL A 119 24.36 -6.37 -2.21
C VAL A 119 24.50 -5.01 -1.53
N TRP A 120 23.65 -4.71 -0.57
CA TRP A 120 23.74 -3.48 0.20
C TRP A 120 25.03 -3.40 1.02
N TYR A 121 25.40 -4.50 1.68
CA TYR A 121 26.62 -4.59 2.47
C TYR A 121 27.88 -4.42 1.60
N LEU A 122 27.92 -5.08 0.44
CA LEU A 122 29.01 -4.93 -0.51
C LEU A 122 29.18 -3.47 -0.98
N LYS A 123 28.09 -2.81 -1.32
CA LYS A 123 28.10 -1.37 -1.67
C LYS A 123 28.64 -0.51 -0.53
N LYS A 124 28.28 -0.83 0.72
CA LYS A 124 28.79 -0.14 1.90
C LYS A 124 30.30 -0.32 2.07
N LEU A 125 30.80 -1.54 1.85
CA LEU A 125 32.24 -1.81 1.89
C LEU A 125 32.99 -1.01 0.81
N ILE A 126 32.53 -1.04 -0.43
CA ILE A 126 33.12 -0.28 -1.54
C ILE A 126 33.15 1.22 -1.21
N LYS A 127 32.06 1.77 -0.69
CA LYS A 127 32.01 3.18 -0.24
C LYS A 127 33.09 3.49 0.81
N ASN A 128 33.25 2.62 1.80
CA ASN A 128 34.24 2.81 2.87
C ASN A 128 35.68 2.72 2.32
N ILE A 129 35.95 1.80 1.39
CA ILE A 129 37.27 1.67 0.74
C ILE A 129 37.58 2.95 -0.06
N ILE A 130 36.65 3.43 -0.85
CA ILE A 130 36.85 4.64 -1.65
C ILE A 130 37.04 5.86 -0.75
N TRP A 131 36.28 5.98 0.32
CA TRP A 131 36.48 7.06 1.31
C TRP A 131 37.87 6.99 1.93
N HIS A 132 38.31 5.78 2.29
CA HIS A 132 39.61 5.60 2.97
C HIS A 132 40.79 5.96 2.05
N PHE A 133 40.72 5.56 0.77
CA PHE A 133 41.85 5.78 -0.15
C PHE A 133 41.81 7.14 -0.87
N PHE A 134 40.63 7.64 -1.18
CA PHE A 134 40.47 8.83 -2.05
C PHE A 134 39.86 10.02 -1.36
N HIS A 135 39.46 9.91 -0.09
CA HIS A 135 38.75 10.93 0.66
C HIS A 135 37.56 11.56 -0.07
N LYS A 136 36.98 10.81 -1.02
CA LYS A 136 35.79 11.22 -1.79
C LYS A 136 34.55 10.58 -1.21
N ALA A 137 33.58 11.41 -0.83
CA ALA A 137 32.23 10.92 -0.48
C ALA A 137 31.52 10.48 -1.76
N ILE A 138 31.27 9.18 -1.89
CA ILE A 138 30.46 8.63 -2.97
C ILE A 138 29.12 8.22 -2.42
N SER A 139 28.06 8.69 -3.04
CA SER A 139 26.68 8.38 -2.68
C SER A 139 26.23 7.12 -3.41
N ILE A 140 26.52 5.94 -2.84
CA ILE A 140 26.24 4.65 -3.50
C ILE A 140 24.86 4.10 -3.11
N ASN A 141 24.30 4.53 -1.98
CA ASN A 141 23.05 4.00 -1.42
C ASN A 141 21.95 5.07 -1.28
N GLU A 142 22.00 6.12 -2.09
CA GLU A 142 20.93 7.11 -2.08
C GLU A 142 19.67 6.53 -2.72
N ARG A 143 18.57 6.73 -2.04
CA ARG A 143 17.24 6.49 -2.57
C ARG A 143 16.36 7.73 -2.38
N THR A 144 15.27 7.78 -3.06
CA THR A 144 14.23 8.75 -2.75
C THR A 144 13.60 8.37 -1.43
N MET A 145 13.66 9.28 -0.47
CA MET A 145 12.97 9.20 0.81
C MET A 145 11.75 10.10 0.76
N TYR A 146 10.70 9.69 1.45
CA TYR A 146 9.42 10.38 1.44
C TYR A 146 9.12 10.91 2.83
N LEU A 147 8.80 12.19 2.92
CA LEU A 147 8.22 12.75 4.13
C LEU A 147 6.71 12.63 4.03
N ALA A 148 6.12 11.84 4.93
CA ALA A 148 4.70 11.78 5.15
C ALA A 148 4.50 11.69 6.67
N TYR A 149 3.99 12.77 7.26
CA TYR A 149 3.88 12.87 8.69
C TYR A 149 2.69 13.74 9.08
N ARG A 150 1.76 13.16 9.86
CA ARG A 150 0.54 13.85 10.33
C ARG A 150 -0.24 14.52 9.19
N ASN A 151 -0.57 13.74 8.18
CA ASN A 151 -1.28 14.24 7.01
C ASN A 151 -2.77 14.42 7.34
N GLU A 152 -3.20 15.66 7.56
CA GLU A 152 -4.59 16.01 7.90
C GLU A 152 -5.60 15.58 6.82
N ASN A 153 -5.15 15.44 5.58
CA ASN A 153 -5.98 15.02 4.46
C ASN A 153 -5.95 13.51 4.21
N PHE A 154 -5.28 12.73 5.06
CA PHE A 154 -5.09 11.29 4.87
C PHE A 154 -6.40 10.56 4.55
N TYR A 155 -7.43 10.78 5.35
CA TYR A 155 -8.73 10.10 5.18
C TYR A 155 -9.43 10.49 3.88
N THR A 156 -9.39 11.78 3.52
CA THR A 156 -9.98 12.28 2.27
C THR A 156 -9.27 11.69 1.05
N ILE A 157 -7.95 11.69 1.06
CA ILE A 157 -7.11 11.14 -0.01
C ILE A 157 -7.34 9.62 -0.11
N THR A 158 -7.37 8.92 1.02
CA THR A 158 -7.61 7.48 1.06
C THR A 158 -9.00 7.11 0.54
N ARG A 159 -10.03 7.86 0.91
CA ARG A 159 -11.38 7.65 0.39
C ARG A 159 -11.44 7.81 -1.13
N GLN A 160 -10.83 8.86 -1.67
CA GLN A 160 -10.73 9.05 -3.13
C GLN A 160 -9.97 7.92 -3.83
N TYR A 161 -8.94 7.39 -3.18
CA TYR A 161 -8.21 6.23 -3.67
C TYR A 161 -9.10 4.98 -3.72
N LEU A 162 -9.80 4.68 -2.62
CA LEU A 162 -10.72 3.54 -2.56
C LEU A 162 -11.85 3.66 -3.58
N ASP A 163 -12.42 4.85 -3.79
CA ASP A 163 -13.44 5.10 -4.81
C ASP A 163 -12.91 4.81 -6.22
N LYS A 164 -11.66 5.18 -6.52
CA LYS A 164 -11.01 4.85 -7.80
C LYS A 164 -10.81 3.34 -7.95
N LEU A 165 -10.43 2.65 -6.88
CA LEU A 165 -10.26 1.20 -6.92
C LEU A 165 -11.59 0.48 -7.16
N ILE A 166 -12.67 0.91 -6.49
CA ILE A 166 -14.01 0.37 -6.72
C ILE A 166 -14.39 0.51 -8.20
N LYS A 167 -14.11 1.67 -8.81
CA LYS A 167 -14.39 1.89 -10.24
C LYS A 167 -13.62 0.94 -11.17
N ILE A 168 -12.34 0.69 -10.89
CA ILE A 168 -11.55 -0.25 -11.70
C ILE A 168 -12.15 -1.66 -11.65
N PHE A 169 -12.53 -2.09 -10.44
CA PHE A 169 -13.02 -3.45 -10.23
C PHE A 169 -14.51 -3.60 -10.55
N SER A 170 -15.23 -2.50 -10.77
CA SER A 170 -16.63 -2.53 -11.18
C SER A 170 -16.74 -2.91 -12.66
N ASN A 171 -17.49 -3.96 -12.96
CA ASN A 171 -17.71 -4.42 -14.32
C ASN A 171 -19.01 -3.82 -14.88
N GLY A 172 -18.90 -2.69 -15.55
CA GLY A 172 -20.06 -2.01 -16.17
C GLY A 172 -21.07 -1.45 -15.15
N ASN A 173 -22.36 -1.64 -15.41
CA ASN A 173 -23.45 -1.14 -14.57
C ASN A 173 -23.86 -2.10 -13.44
N LYS A 174 -23.14 -3.20 -13.26
CA LYS A 174 -23.45 -4.17 -12.20
C LYS A 174 -22.95 -3.69 -10.86
N LEU A 175 -23.67 -4.05 -9.80
CA LEU A 175 -23.32 -3.74 -8.42
C LEU A 175 -22.08 -4.56 -8.01
N PRO A 176 -20.93 -3.95 -7.74
CA PRO A 176 -19.73 -4.68 -7.37
C PRO A 176 -19.87 -5.27 -5.96
N VAL A 177 -19.55 -6.54 -5.83
CA VAL A 177 -19.53 -7.28 -4.56
C VAL A 177 -18.08 -7.60 -4.21
N PHE A 178 -17.64 -7.13 -3.07
CA PHE A 178 -16.28 -7.31 -2.58
C PHE A 178 -16.26 -8.27 -1.38
N ASN A 179 -15.28 -9.14 -1.34
CA ASN A 179 -14.97 -9.92 -0.16
C ASN A 179 -13.94 -9.16 0.68
N GLN A 180 -14.31 -8.81 1.90
CA GLN A 180 -13.46 -8.19 2.92
C GLN A 180 -12.83 -6.82 2.57
N PHE A 181 -13.43 -6.03 1.67
CA PHE A 181 -12.78 -4.83 1.14
C PHE A 181 -12.72 -3.62 2.09
N ILE A 182 -13.78 -3.29 2.83
CA ILE A 182 -13.89 -1.96 3.48
C ILE A 182 -14.29 -2.01 4.95
N SER A 183 -14.52 -3.16 5.54
CA SER A 183 -15.05 -3.23 6.90
C SER A 183 -14.16 -2.61 7.99
N ALA A 184 -12.90 -2.33 7.70
CA ALA A 184 -11.95 -1.75 8.65
C ALA A 184 -11.75 -0.23 8.51
N PHE A 185 -12.23 0.39 7.43
CA PHE A 185 -11.97 1.81 7.16
C PHE A 185 -13.26 2.64 7.23
N GLN A 186 -13.88 2.70 8.41
CA GLN A 186 -14.90 3.67 8.75
C GLN A 186 -14.33 4.64 9.79
N PRO A 187 -13.82 5.81 9.39
CA PRO A 187 -13.26 6.79 10.31
C PRO A 187 -14.29 7.39 11.29
N GLU A 188 -15.56 7.09 11.09
CA GLU A 188 -16.68 7.59 11.92
C GLU A 188 -17.00 6.68 13.12
N LEU A 189 -16.30 5.55 13.28
CA LEU A 189 -16.51 4.57 14.34
C LEU A 189 -15.30 4.40 15.27
N CYS A 190 -14.27 5.26 15.17
CA CYS A 190 -13.14 5.31 16.09
C CYS A 190 -13.23 6.51 17.02
#